data_054d31fe37f2ee498f47ffb51f540672
#
_entry.id   054d31fe37f2ee498f47ffb51f540672
#
_cell.length_a   1.000
_cell.length_b   1.000
_cell.length_c   1.000
_cell.angle_alpha   90.00
_cell.angle_beta   90.00
_cell.angle_gamma   90.00
#
_symmetry.space_group_name_H-M   'P 1'
#
loop_
_entity.id
_entity.type
_entity.pdbx_description
1 polymer ?
#
loop_
_entity_poly.entity_id
_entity_poly.type
_entity_poly.pdbx_seq_one_letter_code
_entity_poly.pdbx_strand_id
1 'polypeptide(L)'
;MNTLYRPELLYAHGAFTSGPGLLVSPEGKVPAFGKSAETVDLPRRALLPGFVNAHSHSFQRLIRGKSESRAMSGRDFWSWRGTMYHAAAQLDPQDVYDVARMAFLEMLLSGTTTVGEFHYLHNAPGGRPYDDPNLLSKQIIAAAESVGIRIVLLRSAYIRSGYELPPDPGQIRFYETARQFIDNMEALAAATSVQIGVAPHSLRAVPLGELKEIAAFARERDLPLHMHVAEQVAENEACVREYGLTPVALLEREGLLGSDLTAVHAIHITAEEIASLSRSATTVCSCPTTERNLADGIIAADLVMRQGIPIAFGSDSQAQIDPLEDARELEYHLRLERQQRAILDQIGNQTLASRLFDCATIHGANALGIAPGLADFFTVDLDDVSIAGHSGKDLLPLTVFSLNRSAIRDVMVNGRWVVRDGKHPLQEEIVSRYNLLHHKLWRGRCP
;
A
#
# COMPACT_ATOMS: atom_id res chain seq x y z
N MET A 1 14.05 -29.43 -2.74
CA MET A 1 14.55 -29.70 -1.37
C MET A 1 14.66 -28.36 -0.65
N ASN A 2 14.41 -28.33 0.67
CA ASN A 2 14.42 -27.05 1.41
C ASN A 2 15.82 -26.48 1.56
N THR A 3 15.93 -25.15 1.63
CA THR A 3 17.16 -24.41 1.95
C THR A 3 17.06 -23.84 3.36
N LEU A 4 18.09 -24.02 4.19
CA LEU A 4 18.19 -23.43 5.52
C LEU A 4 19.02 -22.13 5.43
N TYR A 5 18.39 -20.98 5.67
CA TYR A 5 19.08 -19.70 5.80
C TYR A 5 19.46 -19.45 7.26
N ARG A 6 20.74 -19.14 7.53
CA ARG A 6 21.25 -18.88 8.88
C ARG A 6 21.74 -17.42 9.00
N PRO A 7 20.85 -16.48 9.34
CA PRO A 7 21.25 -15.12 9.69
C PRO A 7 21.93 -15.10 11.06
N GLU A 8 22.66 -14.03 11.36
CA GLU A 8 23.17 -13.80 12.72
C GLU A 8 22.05 -13.60 13.73
N LEU A 9 21.01 -12.85 13.30
CA LEU A 9 19.78 -12.61 14.08
C LEU A 9 18.56 -12.87 13.20
N LEU A 10 17.58 -13.62 13.74
CA LEU A 10 16.28 -13.84 13.12
C LEU A 10 15.19 -13.17 13.95
N TYR A 11 14.40 -12.31 13.33
CA TYR A 11 13.22 -11.73 13.97
C TYR A 11 12.02 -12.70 13.85
N ALA A 12 11.53 -13.15 14.98
CA ALA A 12 10.35 -13.98 15.08
C ALA A 12 9.62 -13.74 16.40
N HIS A 13 8.30 -13.80 16.38
CA HIS A 13 7.46 -13.66 17.59
C HIS A 13 7.77 -12.39 18.42
N GLY A 14 8.05 -11.28 17.76
CA GLY A 14 8.29 -10.00 18.41
C GLY A 14 9.71 -9.79 18.95
N ALA A 15 10.64 -10.73 18.71
CA ALA A 15 12.01 -10.63 19.23
C ALA A 15 13.06 -11.13 18.22
N PHE A 16 14.29 -10.62 18.36
CA PHE A 16 15.44 -11.17 17.65
C PHE A 16 16.07 -12.32 18.45
N THR A 17 16.37 -13.40 17.76
CA THR A 17 17.05 -14.58 18.32
C THR A 17 18.25 -14.97 17.46
N SER A 18 19.33 -15.41 18.10
CA SER A 18 20.48 -16.04 17.44
C SER A 18 20.32 -17.57 17.45
N GLY A 19 20.73 -18.23 16.37
CA GLY A 19 20.86 -19.68 16.33
C GLY A 19 19.90 -20.42 15.42
N PRO A 20 18.57 -20.40 15.55
CA PRO A 20 17.73 -21.10 14.59
C PRO A 20 17.76 -20.38 13.23
N GLY A 21 17.98 -21.14 12.17
CA GLY A 21 17.82 -20.61 10.82
C GLY A 21 16.36 -20.62 10.38
N LEU A 22 16.10 -20.02 9.23
CA LEU A 22 14.83 -20.07 8.54
C LEU A 22 14.84 -21.14 7.46
N LEU A 23 13.95 -22.11 7.56
CA LEU A 23 13.78 -23.12 6.51
C LEU A 23 12.83 -22.61 5.43
N VAL A 24 13.24 -22.68 4.17
CA VAL A 24 12.46 -22.26 3.01
C VAL A 24 12.32 -23.39 2.04
N SER A 25 11.09 -23.72 1.63
CA SER A 25 10.79 -24.73 0.63
C SER A 25 10.99 -24.21 -0.80
N PRO A 26 11.14 -25.09 -1.80
CA PRO A 26 11.22 -24.69 -3.21
C PRO A 26 9.99 -23.90 -3.71
N GLU A 27 8.85 -24.12 -3.06
CA GLU A 27 7.58 -23.44 -3.37
C GLU A 27 7.47 -22.08 -2.66
N GLY A 28 8.55 -21.60 -2.02
CA GLY A 28 8.55 -20.30 -1.33
C GLY A 28 7.71 -20.25 -0.06
N LYS A 29 7.64 -21.37 0.66
CA LYS A 29 6.95 -21.47 1.96
C LYS A 29 7.95 -21.63 3.10
N VAL A 30 7.52 -21.27 4.31
CA VAL A 30 8.26 -21.48 5.56
C VAL A 30 7.64 -22.68 6.29
N PRO A 31 8.13 -23.88 6.09
CA PRO A 31 7.61 -25.06 6.79
C PRO A 31 8.03 -25.05 8.25
N ALA A 32 7.14 -25.48 9.15
CA ALA A 32 7.42 -25.57 10.59
C ALA A 32 8.58 -26.54 10.91
N PHE A 33 8.77 -27.58 10.08
CA PHE A 33 9.87 -28.54 10.19
C PHE A 33 10.18 -29.15 8.82
N GLY A 34 11.39 -29.70 8.72
CA GLY A 34 11.86 -30.35 7.49
C GLY A 34 13.37 -30.55 7.52
N LYS A 35 13.87 -31.39 6.60
CA LYS A 35 15.31 -31.51 6.36
C LYS A 35 15.72 -30.48 5.31
N SER A 36 16.83 -29.81 5.54
CA SER A 36 17.49 -28.98 4.52
C SER A 36 18.44 -29.84 3.68
N ALA A 37 18.50 -29.56 2.38
CA ALA A 37 19.52 -30.09 1.50
C ALA A 37 20.73 -29.14 1.37
N GLU A 38 20.47 -27.86 1.59
CA GLU A 38 21.45 -26.78 1.48
C GLU A 38 21.35 -25.85 2.69
N THR A 39 22.48 -25.30 3.11
CA THR A 39 22.54 -24.26 4.14
C THR A 39 23.24 -23.03 3.57
N VAL A 40 22.63 -21.87 3.74
CA VAL A 40 23.16 -20.57 3.30
C VAL A 40 23.37 -19.70 4.53
N ASP A 41 24.61 -19.41 4.86
CA ASP A 41 24.96 -18.50 5.94
C ASP A 41 24.80 -17.05 5.51
N LEU A 42 24.21 -16.24 6.38
CA LEU A 42 24.02 -14.79 6.20
C LEU A 42 24.73 -14.04 7.34
N PRO A 43 26.09 -14.01 7.32
CA PRO A 43 26.86 -13.39 8.38
C PRO A 43 26.61 -11.86 8.39
N ARG A 44 26.61 -11.27 9.59
CA ARG A 44 26.37 -9.85 9.81
C ARG A 44 25.02 -9.38 9.26
N ARG A 45 24.01 -10.26 9.23
CA ARG A 45 22.65 -9.95 8.77
C ARG A 45 21.63 -10.29 9.85
N ALA A 46 20.71 -9.35 10.09
CA ALA A 46 19.44 -9.68 10.70
C ALA A 46 18.42 -9.98 9.59
N LEU A 47 17.60 -11.01 9.75
CA LEU A 47 16.53 -11.40 8.82
C LEU A 47 15.18 -11.07 9.44
N LEU A 48 14.36 -10.31 8.72
CA LEU A 48 13.05 -9.83 9.15
C LEU A 48 11.99 -10.16 8.10
N PRO A 49 10.70 -10.34 8.50
CA PRO A 49 9.59 -10.41 7.56
C PRO A 49 9.56 -9.21 6.61
N GLY A 50 9.25 -9.46 5.35
CA GLY A 50 9.10 -8.41 4.35
C GLY A 50 7.97 -7.45 4.67
N PHE A 51 8.16 -6.17 4.35
CA PHE A 51 7.10 -5.18 4.49
C PHE A 51 5.98 -5.42 3.47
N VAL A 52 4.77 -5.04 3.87
CA VAL A 52 3.56 -5.10 3.05
C VAL A 52 3.03 -3.69 2.88
N ASN A 53 3.02 -3.21 1.65
CA ASN A 53 2.39 -1.97 1.23
C ASN A 53 0.92 -2.26 0.89
N ALA A 54 -0.01 -1.94 1.78
CA ALA A 54 -1.41 -2.33 1.64
C ALA A 54 -2.20 -1.44 0.67
N HIS A 55 -1.65 -0.28 0.25
CA HIS A 55 -2.32 0.67 -0.63
C HIS A 55 -1.32 1.47 -1.48
N SER A 56 -1.48 1.42 -2.80
CA SER A 56 -0.55 2.02 -3.75
C SER A 56 -1.26 2.41 -5.05
N HIS A 57 -0.87 3.56 -5.62
CA HIS A 57 -1.22 4.00 -6.97
C HIS A 57 0.09 4.20 -7.75
N SER A 58 0.64 3.15 -8.32
CA SER A 58 1.98 3.15 -8.93
C SER A 58 2.19 4.25 -9.98
N PHE A 59 1.17 4.57 -10.80
CA PHE A 59 1.27 5.60 -11.83
C PHE A 59 1.49 7.01 -11.27
N GLN A 60 1.06 7.28 -10.03
CA GLN A 60 1.24 8.58 -9.37
C GLN A 60 2.72 8.86 -9.03
N ARG A 61 3.60 7.85 -9.10
CA ARG A 61 5.05 8.06 -9.01
C ARG A 61 5.58 9.11 -10.00
N LEU A 62 4.88 9.32 -11.13
CA LEU A 62 5.24 10.30 -12.16
C LEU A 62 5.08 11.76 -11.74
N ILE A 63 4.24 12.03 -10.74
CA ILE A 63 3.97 13.40 -10.29
C ILE A 63 4.83 13.83 -9.10
N ARG A 64 5.67 12.93 -8.57
CA ARG A 64 6.58 13.24 -7.45
C ARG A 64 7.44 14.45 -7.79
N GLY A 65 7.46 15.45 -6.90
CA GLY A 65 8.17 16.72 -7.06
C GLY A 65 7.55 17.69 -8.08
N LYS A 66 6.36 17.38 -8.64
CA LYS A 66 5.65 18.27 -9.57
C LYS A 66 4.55 19.11 -8.90
N SER A 67 4.21 18.78 -7.67
CA SER A 67 3.14 19.41 -6.90
C SER A 67 3.65 20.18 -5.67
N GLU A 68 4.96 20.28 -5.47
CA GLU A 68 5.56 20.88 -4.27
C GLU A 68 5.63 22.42 -4.32
N SER A 69 5.23 23.04 -5.43
CA SER A 69 5.27 24.50 -5.60
C SER A 69 3.89 25.06 -5.79
N ARG A 70 3.55 26.14 -5.07
CA ARG A 70 2.28 26.89 -5.23
C ARG A 70 2.04 27.39 -6.65
N ALA A 71 3.10 27.72 -7.38
CA ALA A 71 3.02 28.12 -8.78
C ALA A 71 2.59 26.98 -9.71
N MET A 72 2.83 25.73 -9.28
CA MET A 72 2.57 24.54 -10.09
C MET A 72 1.21 23.90 -9.78
N SER A 73 0.80 23.86 -8.51
CA SER A 73 -0.31 23.01 -8.06
C SER A 73 -1.39 23.73 -7.24
N GLY A 74 -1.23 25.02 -6.94
CA GLY A 74 -2.13 25.71 -6.01
C GLY A 74 -1.85 25.40 -4.54
N ARG A 75 -2.90 25.34 -3.68
CA ARG A 75 -2.73 25.26 -2.21
C ARG A 75 -3.37 24.04 -1.57
N ASP A 76 -4.08 23.21 -2.32
CA ASP A 76 -4.95 22.18 -1.80
C ASP A 76 -4.86 20.86 -2.57
N PHE A 77 -5.43 19.81 -1.99
CA PHE A 77 -5.62 18.49 -2.57
C PHE A 77 -6.18 18.54 -4.01
N TRP A 78 -7.12 19.45 -4.28
CA TRP A 78 -7.80 19.49 -5.57
C TRP A 78 -6.90 19.96 -6.72
N SER A 79 -5.95 20.83 -6.42
CA SER A 79 -4.95 21.28 -7.40
C SER A 79 -3.88 20.23 -7.69
N TRP A 80 -3.47 19.45 -6.66
CA TRP A 80 -2.64 18.27 -6.82
C TRP A 80 -3.32 17.24 -7.74
N ARG A 81 -4.62 17.00 -7.52
CA ARG A 81 -5.43 16.08 -8.32
C ARG A 81 -5.44 16.46 -9.81
N GLY A 82 -5.46 17.74 -10.14
CA GLY A 82 -5.34 18.23 -11.52
C GLY A 82 -4.03 17.82 -12.20
N THR A 83 -2.91 17.88 -11.49
CA THR A 83 -1.60 17.42 -11.98
C THR A 83 -1.60 15.89 -12.23
N MET A 84 -2.21 15.12 -11.34
CA MET A 84 -2.38 13.68 -11.46
C MET A 84 -3.23 13.32 -12.68
N TYR A 85 -4.37 13.97 -12.89
CA TYR A 85 -5.21 13.74 -14.07
C TYR A 85 -4.50 14.05 -15.37
N HIS A 86 -3.69 15.15 -15.38
CA HIS A 86 -2.88 15.47 -16.55
C HIS A 86 -1.88 14.37 -16.90
N ALA A 87 -1.18 13.82 -15.92
CA ALA A 87 -0.29 12.69 -16.13
C ALA A 87 -1.08 11.43 -16.59
N ALA A 88 -2.14 11.08 -15.88
CA ALA A 88 -2.98 9.93 -16.19
C ALA A 88 -3.54 9.98 -17.62
N ALA A 89 -3.94 11.15 -18.12
CA ALA A 89 -4.55 11.32 -19.45
C ALA A 89 -3.62 10.95 -20.62
N GLN A 90 -2.30 10.88 -20.41
CA GLN A 90 -1.31 10.69 -21.47
C GLN A 90 -0.70 9.29 -21.53
N LEU A 91 -0.88 8.46 -20.48
CA LEU A 91 -0.21 7.18 -20.37
C LEU A 91 -0.78 6.16 -21.36
N ASP A 92 0.08 5.58 -22.20
CA ASP A 92 -0.22 4.38 -22.97
C ASP A 92 0.05 3.10 -22.13
N PRO A 93 -0.29 1.89 -22.62
CA PRO A 93 -0.07 0.66 -21.88
C PRO A 93 1.40 0.39 -21.51
N GLN A 94 2.35 0.77 -22.35
CA GLN A 94 3.77 0.62 -22.07
C GLN A 94 4.22 1.62 -20.99
N ASP A 95 3.70 2.84 -21.01
CA ASP A 95 3.97 3.85 -20.00
C ASP A 95 3.48 3.38 -18.61
N VAL A 96 2.30 2.76 -18.54
CA VAL A 96 1.75 2.17 -17.31
C VAL A 96 2.65 1.05 -16.78
N TYR A 97 3.13 0.17 -17.65
CA TYR A 97 4.10 -0.86 -17.30
C TYR A 97 5.42 -0.27 -16.76
N ASP A 98 6.00 0.71 -17.46
CA ASP A 98 7.30 1.28 -17.09
C ASP A 98 7.24 2.07 -15.76
N VAL A 99 6.16 2.82 -15.49
CA VAL A 99 6.01 3.53 -14.22
C VAL A 99 5.76 2.59 -13.06
N ALA A 100 4.96 1.54 -13.26
CA ALA A 100 4.69 0.54 -12.23
C ALA A 100 5.98 -0.21 -11.85
N ARG A 101 6.80 -0.60 -12.83
CA ARG A 101 8.12 -1.20 -12.57
C ARG A 101 9.00 -0.31 -11.69
N MET A 102 9.01 1.01 -11.95
CA MET A 102 9.80 1.95 -11.16
C MET A 102 9.31 2.05 -9.72
N ALA A 103 8.00 2.13 -9.49
CA ALA A 103 7.43 2.14 -8.16
C ALA A 103 7.71 0.83 -7.41
N PHE A 104 7.50 -0.30 -8.06
CA PHE A 104 7.72 -1.63 -7.47
C PHE A 104 9.20 -1.94 -7.21
N LEU A 105 10.11 -1.48 -8.08
CA LEU A 105 11.54 -1.53 -7.81
C LEU A 105 11.89 -0.74 -6.53
N GLU A 106 11.37 0.46 -6.39
CA GLU A 106 11.62 1.31 -5.22
C GLU A 106 11.07 0.67 -3.93
N MET A 107 9.91 0.00 -4.02
CA MET A 107 9.33 -0.80 -2.92
C MET A 107 10.25 -1.96 -2.53
N LEU A 108 10.72 -2.76 -3.48
CA LEU A 108 11.67 -3.86 -3.19
C LEU A 108 12.94 -3.34 -2.51
N LEU A 109 13.52 -2.24 -3.01
CA LEU A 109 14.71 -1.64 -2.42
C LEU A 109 14.46 -1.07 -1.00
N SER A 110 13.21 -0.88 -0.57
CA SER A 110 12.85 -0.48 0.79
C SER A 110 12.47 -1.66 1.69
N GLY A 111 12.62 -2.91 1.22
CA GLY A 111 12.26 -4.12 1.98
C GLY A 111 10.79 -4.54 1.84
N THR A 112 10.02 -3.85 1.00
CA THR A 112 8.63 -4.23 0.70
C THR A 112 8.61 -5.42 -0.24
N THR A 113 7.92 -6.47 0.14
CA THR A 113 7.83 -7.74 -0.60
C THR A 113 6.47 -7.95 -1.25
N THR A 114 5.45 -7.26 -0.73
CA THR A 114 4.06 -7.37 -1.19
C THR A 114 3.43 -5.99 -1.34
N VAL A 115 2.67 -5.79 -2.41
CA VAL A 115 1.91 -4.56 -2.66
C VAL A 115 0.44 -4.84 -2.99
N GLY A 116 -0.46 -4.09 -2.35
CA GLY A 116 -1.85 -3.91 -2.75
C GLY A 116 -1.93 -2.73 -3.70
N GLU A 117 -1.98 -2.99 -4.99
CA GLU A 117 -2.02 -1.94 -6.02
C GLU A 117 -3.45 -1.57 -6.36
N PHE A 118 -3.90 -0.41 -5.90
CA PHE A 118 -5.23 0.15 -6.13
C PHE A 118 -5.28 0.83 -7.49
N HIS A 119 -5.68 0.06 -8.51
CA HIS A 119 -5.58 0.42 -9.92
C HIS A 119 -6.91 0.89 -10.50
N TYR A 120 -6.96 2.15 -10.98
CA TYR A 120 -8.17 2.78 -11.55
C TYR A 120 -8.01 3.37 -12.96
N LEU A 121 -6.91 3.08 -13.66
CA LEU A 121 -6.79 3.38 -15.10
C LEU A 121 -7.32 2.20 -15.91
N HIS A 122 -8.43 2.39 -16.63
CA HIS A 122 -9.06 1.32 -17.40
C HIS A 122 -9.09 1.60 -18.90
N ASN A 123 -9.46 2.83 -19.26
CA ASN A 123 -9.70 3.21 -20.65
C ASN A 123 -8.45 3.84 -21.30
N ALA A 124 -8.43 3.85 -22.63
CA ALA A 124 -7.42 4.53 -23.43
C ALA A 124 -7.46 6.06 -23.21
N PRO A 125 -6.40 6.79 -23.57
CA PRO A 125 -6.47 8.23 -23.69
C PRO A 125 -7.70 8.68 -24.48
N GLY A 126 -8.47 9.65 -23.94
CA GLY A 126 -9.77 10.05 -24.49
C GLY A 126 -10.96 9.18 -24.07
N GLY A 127 -10.78 8.22 -23.17
CA GLY A 127 -11.84 7.48 -22.47
C GLY A 127 -12.49 6.34 -23.26
N ARG A 128 -11.94 5.97 -24.41
CA ARG A 128 -12.44 4.79 -25.15
C ARG A 128 -11.93 3.51 -24.50
N PRO A 129 -12.80 2.49 -24.31
CA PRO A 129 -12.34 1.18 -23.86
C PRO A 129 -11.29 0.59 -24.81
N TYR A 130 -10.34 -0.17 -24.26
CA TYR A 130 -9.51 -1.07 -25.04
C TYR A 130 -10.31 -2.31 -25.47
N ASP A 131 -9.87 -3.03 -26.49
CA ASP A 131 -10.46 -4.32 -26.88
C ASP A 131 -10.45 -5.32 -25.71
N ASP A 132 -9.38 -5.31 -24.91
CA ASP A 132 -9.33 -5.98 -23.61
C ASP A 132 -9.49 -4.92 -22.49
N PRO A 133 -10.63 -4.88 -21.78
CA PRO A 133 -10.88 -3.89 -20.74
C PRO A 133 -9.92 -4.03 -19.53
N ASN A 134 -9.22 -5.15 -19.42
CA ASN A 134 -8.21 -5.40 -18.38
C ASN A 134 -6.78 -5.21 -18.89
N LEU A 135 -6.56 -4.63 -20.06
CA LEU A 135 -5.22 -4.46 -20.63
C LEU A 135 -4.27 -3.74 -19.66
N LEU A 136 -4.69 -2.61 -19.06
CA LEU A 136 -3.84 -1.86 -18.15
C LEU A 136 -3.63 -2.60 -16.81
N SER A 137 -4.63 -3.29 -16.30
CA SER A 137 -4.50 -4.19 -15.14
C SER A 137 -3.45 -5.29 -15.39
N LYS A 138 -3.46 -5.88 -16.58
CA LYS A 138 -2.46 -6.89 -16.99
C LYS A 138 -1.06 -6.29 -17.13
N GLN A 139 -0.92 -5.02 -17.54
CA GLN A 139 0.37 -4.32 -17.56
C GLN A 139 0.94 -4.14 -16.14
N ILE A 140 0.10 -3.80 -15.18
CA ILE A 140 0.49 -3.69 -13.76
C ILE A 140 0.95 -5.07 -13.22
N ILE A 141 0.21 -6.13 -13.48
CA ILE A 141 0.59 -7.50 -13.08
C ILE A 141 1.94 -7.88 -13.71
N ALA A 142 2.08 -7.68 -15.02
CA ALA A 142 3.33 -7.97 -15.71
C ALA A 142 4.52 -7.15 -15.19
N ALA A 143 4.30 -5.89 -14.79
CA ALA A 143 5.31 -5.06 -14.15
C ALA A 143 5.76 -5.66 -12.81
N ALA A 144 4.83 -6.09 -11.97
CA ALA A 144 5.12 -6.73 -10.68
C ALA A 144 5.89 -8.05 -10.87
N GLU A 145 5.46 -8.89 -11.80
CA GLU A 145 6.14 -10.14 -12.15
C GLU A 145 7.58 -9.89 -12.64
N SER A 146 7.78 -8.86 -13.48
CA SER A 146 9.09 -8.54 -14.06
C SER A 146 10.12 -8.13 -13.02
N VAL A 147 9.71 -7.44 -11.95
CA VAL A 147 10.60 -7.04 -10.84
C VAL A 147 10.58 -8.05 -9.69
N GLY A 148 9.65 -9.01 -9.70
CA GLY A 148 9.58 -10.06 -8.71
C GLY A 148 8.94 -9.65 -7.37
N ILE A 149 8.15 -8.58 -7.32
CA ILE A 149 7.33 -8.23 -6.14
C ILE A 149 6.03 -9.03 -6.15
N ARG A 150 5.55 -9.43 -4.97
CA ARG A 150 4.20 -9.98 -4.84
C ARG A 150 3.17 -8.88 -4.98
N ILE A 151 2.12 -9.10 -5.78
CA ILE A 151 1.03 -8.14 -5.96
C ILE A 151 -0.31 -8.76 -5.59
N VAL A 152 -1.15 -7.97 -4.92
CA VAL A 152 -2.61 -8.11 -4.90
C VAL A 152 -3.16 -6.96 -5.72
N LEU A 153 -3.74 -7.26 -6.87
CA LEU A 153 -4.30 -6.22 -7.72
C LEU A 153 -5.70 -5.85 -7.21
N LEU A 154 -5.82 -4.68 -6.62
CA LEU A 154 -7.07 -4.08 -6.16
C LEU A 154 -7.67 -3.28 -7.32
N ARG A 155 -8.48 -3.93 -8.18
CA ARG A 155 -9.10 -3.26 -9.31
C ARG A 155 -10.19 -2.32 -8.84
N SER A 156 -10.12 -1.05 -9.24
CA SER A 156 -11.01 -0.02 -8.71
C SER A 156 -12.24 0.19 -9.58
N ALA A 157 -13.40 0.31 -8.93
CA ALA A 157 -14.61 0.84 -9.55
C ALA A 157 -14.65 2.35 -9.42
N TYR A 158 -14.94 3.06 -10.52
CA TYR A 158 -15.05 4.52 -10.58
C TYR A 158 -16.22 4.87 -11.51
N ILE A 159 -17.33 5.41 -10.96
CA ILE A 159 -18.61 5.53 -11.68
C ILE A 159 -19.00 6.99 -11.93
N ARG A 160 -18.65 7.91 -11.01
CA ARG A 160 -18.97 9.34 -11.11
C ARG A 160 -17.81 10.22 -10.67
N SER A 161 -17.86 11.50 -11.02
CA SER A 161 -16.80 12.48 -10.71
C SER A 161 -16.75 12.90 -9.25
N GLY A 162 -17.90 12.91 -8.59
CA GLY A 162 -18.07 13.35 -7.22
C GLY A 162 -19.54 13.37 -6.83
N TYR A 163 -19.81 13.75 -5.60
CA TYR A 163 -21.17 13.92 -5.10
C TYR A 163 -21.90 14.98 -5.93
N GLU A 164 -23.04 14.62 -6.54
CA GLU A 164 -23.91 15.48 -7.35
C GLU A 164 -23.14 16.29 -8.45
N LEU A 165 -21.95 15.85 -8.85
CA LEU A 165 -21.15 16.52 -9.88
C LEU A 165 -21.36 15.90 -11.27
N PRO A 166 -21.32 16.73 -12.34
CA PRO A 166 -21.31 16.21 -13.71
C PRO A 166 -20.02 15.44 -14.00
N PRO A 167 -19.99 14.61 -15.07
CA PRO A 167 -18.78 13.93 -15.50
C PRO A 167 -17.61 14.90 -15.70
N ASP A 168 -16.42 14.53 -15.18
CA ASP A 168 -15.20 15.30 -15.31
C ASP A 168 -14.34 14.72 -16.45
N PRO A 169 -13.99 15.49 -17.49
CA PRO A 169 -13.11 15.03 -18.56
C PRO A 169 -11.76 14.49 -18.08
N GLY A 170 -11.24 14.97 -16.95
CA GLY A 170 -9.99 14.47 -16.33
C GLY A 170 -10.09 13.03 -15.82
N GLN A 171 -11.31 12.56 -15.58
CA GLN A 171 -11.57 11.21 -15.02
C GLN A 171 -12.08 10.21 -16.07
N ILE A 172 -12.18 10.61 -17.33
CA ILE A 172 -12.79 9.80 -18.41
C ILE A 172 -12.13 8.41 -18.58
N ARG A 173 -10.87 8.27 -18.16
CA ARG A 173 -10.12 7.02 -18.22
C ARG A 173 -10.48 6.01 -17.13
N PHE A 174 -11.23 6.45 -16.10
CA PHE A 174 -11.52 5.65 -14.92
C PHE A 174 -12.92 5.02 -14.97
N TYR A 175 -13.83 5.63 -15.74
CA TYR A 175 -15.26 5.32 -15.69
C TYR A 175 -15.61 3.94 -16.24
N GLU A 176 -16.36 3.20 -15.44
CA GLU A 176 -17.09 1.99 -15.79
C GLU A 176 -18.42 2.00 -15.03
N THR A 177 -19.45 1.37 -15.57
CA THR A 177 -20.66 1.06 -14.80
C THR A 177 -20.37 -0.07 -13.81
N ALA A 178 -21.17 -0.22 -12.75
CA ALA A 178 -21.03 -1.35 -11.81
C ALA A 178 -21.08 -2.71 -12.52
N ARG A 179 -21.97 -2.85 -13.49
CA ARG A 179 -22.07 -4.10 -14.29
C ARG A 179 -20.81 -4.37 -15.09
N GLN A 180 -20.28 -3.37 -15.81
CA GLN A 180 -19.03 -3.52 -16.55
C GLN A 180 -17.85 -3.87 -15.62
N PHE A 181 -17.78 -3.22 -14.45
CA PHE A 181 -16.77 -3.50 -13.44
C PHE A 181 -16.81 -4.98 -13.01
N ILE A 182 -18.00 -5.51 -12.69
CA ILE A 182 -18.18 -6.91 -12.26
C ILE A 182 -17.79 -7.87 -13.38
N ASP A 183 -18.27 -7.65 -14.59
CA ASP A 183 -17.93 -8.49 -15.76
C ASP A 183 -16.41 -8.49 -16.03
N ASN A 184 -15.77 -7.33 -15.90
CA ASN A 184 -14.32 -7.18 -16.07
C ASN A 184 -13.52 -7.85 -14.94
N MET A 185 -14.02 -7.82 -13.69
CA MET A 185 -13.43 -8.55 -12.57
C MET A 185 -13.47 -10.07 -12.79
N GLU A 186 -14.60 -10.60 -13.28
CA GLU A 186 -14.74 -12.03 -13.61
C GLU A 186 -13.77 -12.44 -14.74
N ALA A 187 -13.68 -11.62 -15.79
CA ALA A 187 -12.74 -11.84 -16.89
C ALA A 187 -11.28 -11.78 -16.43
N LEU A 188 -10.95 -10.86 -15.51
CA LEU A 188 -9.60 -10.76 -14.93
C LEU A 188 -9.27 -11.97 -14.06
N ALA A 189 -10.19 -12.40 -13.20
CA ALA A 189 -10.02 -13.59 -12.36
C ALA A 189 -9.75 -14.85 -13.19
N ALA A 190 -10.43 -14.99 -14.34
CA ALA A 190 -10.22 -16.11 -15.24
C ALA A 190 -8.88 -16.04 -16.01
N ALA A 191 -8.29 -14.86 -16.14
CA ALA A 191 -7.09 -14.62 -16.97
C ALA A 191 -5.78 -14.58 -16.18
N THR A 192 -5.81 -14.56 -14.83
CA THR A 192 -4.62 -14.45 -13.99
C THR A 192 -4.66 -15.41 -12.80
N SER A 193 -3.47 -15.85 -12.36
CA SER A 193 -3.29 -16.57 -11.08
C SER A 193 -2.88 -15.63 -9.93
N VAL A 194 -2.72 -14.34 -10.21
CA VAL A 194 -2.41 -13.34 -9.20
C VAL A 194 -3.65 -13.10 -8.35
N GLN A 195 -3.45 -12.92 -7.05
CA GLN A 195 -4.54 -12.56 -6.15
C GLN A 195 -5.09 -11.17 -6.54
N ILE A 196 -6.41 -11.08 -6.62
CA ILE A 196 -7.13 -9.85 -6.94
C ILE A 196 -8.04 -9.44 -5.77
N GLY A 197 -8.36 -8.17 -5.72
CA GLY A 197 -9.33 -7.61 -4.78
C GLY A 197 -10.20 -6.55 -5.46
N VAL A 198 -11.24 -6.16 -4.77
CA VAL A 198 -12.25 -5.19 -5.22
C VAL A 198 -11.99 -3.85 -4.55
N ALA A 199 -11.96 -2.77 -5.32
CA ALA A 199 -11.67 -1.44 -4.79
C ALA A 199 -12.66 -0.39 -5.31
N PRO A 200 -13.90 -0.30 -4.78
CA PRO A 200 -14.75 0.86 -5.04
C PRO A 200 -14.01 2.10 -4.53
N HIS A 201 -13.74 3.06 -5.43
CA HIS A 201 -12.78 4.13 -5.13
C HIS A 201 -13.12 4.86 -3.81
N SER A 202 -14.35 5.31 -3.67
CA SER A 202 -14.88 6.02 -2.50
C SER A 202 -16.38 6.24 -2.67
N LEU A 203 -17.12 6.64 -1.65
CA LEU A 203 -18.52 7.10 -1.78
C LEU A 203 -18.65 8.31 -2.72
N ARG A 204 -17.59 9.11 -2.85
CA ARG A 204 -17.51 10.21 -3.81
C ARG A 204 -17.61 9.72 -5.25
N ALA A 205 -16.93 8.63 -5.58
CA ALA A 205 -16.79 8.13 -6.94
C ALA A 205 -17.74 6.96 -7.28
N VAL A 206 -18.30 6.29 -6.28
CA VAL A 206 -19.21 5.15 -6.45
C VAL A 206 -20.48 5.44 -5.64
N PRO A 207 -21.62 5.70 -6.30
CA PRO A 207 -22.88 5.94 -5.60
C PRO A 207 -23.31 4.73 -4.76
N LEU A 208 -24.10 4.95 -3.71
CA LEU A 208 -24.43 3.94 -2.71
C LEU A 208 -25.08 2.67 -3.29
N GLY A 209 -25.93 2.81 -4.32
CA GLY A 209 -26.59 1.66 -4.97
C GLY A 209 -25.60 0.71 -5.58
N GLU A 210 -24.70 1.27 -6.41
CA GLU A 210 -23.64 0.53 -7.10
C GLU A 210 -22.58 0.02 -6.13
N LEU A 211 -22.30 0.76 -5.05
CA LEU A 211 -21.38 0.30 -4.00
C LEU A 211 -21.90 -0.98 -3.32
N LYS A 212 -23.20 -1.06 -3.05
CA LYS A 212 -23.83 -2.27 -2.50
C LYS A 212 -23.71 -3.47 -3.43
N GLU A 213 -23.93 -3.26 -4.73
CA GLU A 213 -23.80 -4.31 -5.73
C GLU A 213 -22.35 -4.84 -5.81
N ILE A 214 -21.38 -3.93 -5.84
CA ILE A 214 -19.95 -4.26 -5.89
C ILE A 214 -19.48 -4.94 -4.60
N ALA A 215 -19.90 -4.47 -3.44
CA ALA A 215 -19.55 -5.08 -2.15
C ALA A 215 -20.17 -6.49 -2.01
N ALA A 216 -21.40 -6.69 -2.48
CA ALA A 216 -22.04 -8.01 -2.51
C ALA A 216 -21.25 -8.98 -3.40
N PHE A 217 -20.81 -8.54 -4.58
CA PHE A 217 -19.96 -9.31 -5.47
C PHE A 217 -18.62 -9.70 -4.81
N ALA A 218 -17.96 -8.77 -4.10
CA ALA A 218 -16.72 -9.05 -3.39
C ALA A 218 -16.90 -10.11 -2.31
N ARG A 219 -17.95 -9.97 -1.49
CA ARG A 219 -18.28 -10.90 -0.38
C ARG A 219 -18.65 -12.29 -0.88
N GLU A 220 -19.42 -12.38 -1.97
CA GLU A 220 -19.80 -13.67 -2.57
C GLU A 220 -18.58 -14.48 -3.04
N ARG A 221 -17.48 -13.79 -3.36
CA ARG A 221 -16.22 -14.41 -3.86
C ARG A 221 -15.08 -14.40 -2.86
N ASP A 222 -15.32 -13.98 -1.62
CA ASP A 222 -14.32 -13.87 -0.57
C ASP A 222 -13.10 -13.04 -1.00
N LEU A 223 -13.35 -11.91 -1.68
CA LEU A 223 -12.32 -10.98 -2.15
C LEU A 223 -12.11 -9.84 -1.14
N PRO A 224 -10.86 -9.40 -0.90
CA PRO A 224 -10.60 -8.23 -0.09
C PRO A 224 -11.21 -6.97 -0.74
N LEU A 225 -11.80 -6.12 0.09
CA LEU A 225 -12.48 -4.89 -0.30
C LEU A 225 -11.73 -3.68 0.28
N HIS A 226 -11.23 -2.79 -0.57
CA HIS A 226 -10.53 -1.58 -0.16
C HIS A 226 -11.25 -0.33 -0.67
N MET A 227 -11.33 0.73 0.14
CA MET A 227 -12.00 1.97 -0.24
C MET A 227 -11.40 3.17 0.50
N HIS A 228 -11.21 4.33 -0.19
CA HIS A 228 -10.90 5.60 0.47
C HIS A 228 -12.11 6.08 1.26
N VAL A 229 -11.92 6.41 2.52
CA VAL A 229 -12.97 6.78 3.46
C VAL A 229 -12.54 7.96 4.32
N ALA A 230 -13.28 9.04 4.31
CA ALA A 230 -13.09 10.20 5.19
C ALA A 230 -11.65 10.78 5.13
N GLU A 231 -11.10 10.86 3.92
CA GLU A 231 -9.77 11.41 3.64
C GLU A 231 -9.74 12.93 3.83
N GLN A 232 -10.76 13.63 3.28
CA GLN A 232 -10.86 15.08 3.27
C GLN A 232 -12.10 15.57 4.02
N VAL A 233 -11.98 16.68 4.75
CA VAL A 233 -13.15 17.34 5.40
C VAL A 233 -14.25 17.60 4.38
N ALA A 234 -13.92 18.12 3.20
CA ALA A 234 -14.86 18.41 2.13
C ALA A 234 -15.59 17.15 1.62
N GLU A 235 -14.96 15.98 1.68
CA GLU A 235 -15.61 14.69 1.36
C GLU A 235 -16.71 14.37 2.37
N ASN A 236 -16.42 14.49 3.67
CA ASN A 236 -17.42 14.27 4.72
C ASN A 236 -18.61 15.23 4.60
N GLU A 237 -18.34 16.52 4.40
CA GLU A 237 -19.38 17.53 4.20
C GLU A 237 -20.27 17.23 2.98
N ALA A 238 -19.68 16.79 1.88
CA ALA A 238 -20.39 16.43 0.67
C ALA A 238 -21.24 15.16 0.87
N CYS A 239 -20.71 14.15 1.57
CA CYS A 239 -21.47 12.95 1.94
C CYS A 239 -22.67 13.28 2.82
N VAL A 240 -22.50 14.17 3.80
CA VAL A 240 -23.60 14.63 4.66
C VAL A 240 -24.68 15.39 3.85
N ARG A 241 -24.28 16.22 2.88
CA ARG A 241 -25.24 16.91 2.00
C ARG A 241 -26.06 15.93 1.17
N GLU A 242 -25.47 14.89 0.61
CA GLU A 242 -26.16 13.94 -0.28
C GLU A 242 -26.93 12.87 0.50
N TYR A 243 -26.36 12.32 1.58
CA TYR A 243 -26.90 11.15 2.29
C TYR A 243 -27.36 11.43 3.73
N GLY A 244 -27.11 12.62 4.25
CA GLY A 244 -27.44 12.98 5.64
C GLY A 244 -26.51 12.39 6.70
N LEU A 245 -25.44 11.67 6.32
CA LEU A 245 -24.50 10.99 7.20
C LEU A 245 -23.06 11.17 6.69
N THR A 246 -22.11 11.07 7.59
CA THR A 246 -20.68 10.95 7.27
C THR A 246 -20.37 9.62 6.60
N PRO A 247 -19.23 9.47 5.90
CA PRO A 247 -18.91 8.25 5.16
C PRO A 247 -18.97 6.98 6.01
N VAL A 248 -18.32 6.95 7.18
CA VAL A 248 -18.29 5.75 8.04
C VAL A 248 -19.67 5.44 8.61
N ALA A 249 -20.41 6.46 9.07
CA ALA A 249 -21.77 6.28 9.59
C ALA A 249 -22.73 5.77 8.50
N LEU A 250 -22.57 6.22 7.26
CA LEU A 250 -23.34 5.72 6.12
C LEU A 250 -23.00 4.25 5.84
N LEU A 251 -21.72 3.89 5.79
CA LEU A 251 -21.28 2.50 5.58
C LEU A 251 -21.80 1.56 6.68
N GLU A 252 -21.78 2.01 7.95
CA GLU A 252 -22.34 1.24 9.07
C GLU A 252 -23.85 1.01 8.89
N ARG A 253 -24.62 2.09 8.66
CA ARG A 253 -26.09 2.01 8.47
C ARG A 253 -26.46 1.04 7.36
N GLU A 254 -25.68 1.00 6.29
CA GLU A 254 -25.96 0.18 5.11
C GLU A 254 -25.36 -1.24 5.20
N GLY A 255 -24.72 -1.60 6.32
CA GLY A 255 -24.10 -2.92 6.52
C GLY A 255 -22.89 -3.19 5.63
N LEU A 256 -22.18 -2.12 5.23
CA LEU A 256 -21.03 -2.21 4.34
C LEU A 256 -19.69 -2.29 5.09
N LEU A 257 -19.66 -1.99 6.40
CA LEU A 257 -18.50 -2.27 7.25
C LEU A 257 -18.38 -3.79 7.47
N GLY A 258 -17.14 -4.28 7.61
CA GLY A 258 -16.88 -5.70 7.84
C GLY A 258 -15.37 -5.99 7.90
N SER A 259 -15.02 -7.21 8.31
CA SER A 259 -13.63 -7.67 8.33
C SER A 259 -13.03 -7.85 6.93
N ASP A 260 -13.84 -7.85 5.90
CA ASP A 260 -13.50 -7.84 4.49
C ASP A 260 -13.09 -6.45 3.99
N LEU A 261 -13.50 -5.38 4.71
CA LEU A 261 -13.24 -3.99 4.32
C LEU A 261 -11.96 -3.44 4.95
N THR A 262 -11.14 -2.81 4.11
CA THR A 262 -10.06 -1.92 4.53
C THR A 262 -10.45 -0.48 4.18
N ALA A 263 -10.66 0.34 5.22
CA ALA A 263 -10.90 1.78 5.09
C ALA A 263 -9.56 2.52 4.95
N VAL A 264 -9.29 3.05 3.75
CA VAL A 264 -8.05 3.82 3.51
C VAL A 264 -8.23 5.23 4.04
N HIS A 265 -7.21 5.72 4.71
CA HIS A 265 -7.09 6.98 5.45
C HIS A 265 -7.86 7.01 6.77
N ALA A 266 -9.19 7.09 6.74
CA ALA A 266 -10.05 7.23 7.93
C ALA A 266 -9.57 8.35 8.89
N ILE A 267 -9.21 9.53 8.32
CA ILE A 267 -8.62 10.65 9.08
C ILE A 267 -9.71 11.40 9.84
N HIS A 268 -10.77 11.81 9.12
CA HIS A 268 -11.81 12.70 9.65
C HIS A 268 -13.01 11.90 10.16
N ILE A 269 -12.77 11.07 11.20
CA ILE A 269 -13.77 10.21 11.82
C ILE A 269 -13.99 10.56 13.28
N THR A 270 -15.20 10.33 13.77
CA THR A 270 -15.60 10.59 15.17
C THR A 270 -15.29 9.39 16.09
N ALA A 271 -15.39 9.58 17.40
CA ALA A 271 -15.24 8.50 18.37
C ALA A 271 -16.30 7.39 18.19
N GLU A 272 -17.54 7.76 17.79
CA GLU A 272 -18.61 6.83 17.48
C GLU A 272 -18.29 6.00 16.24
N GLU A 273 -17.72 6.63 15.22
CA GLU A 273 -17.31 5.95 13.99
C GLU A 273 -16.11 5.01 14.23
N ILE A 274 -15.16 5.39 15.09
CA ILE A 274 -14.11 4.47 15.55
C ILE A 274 -14.72 3.25 16.23
N ALA A 275 -15.71 3.43 17.09
CA ALA A 275 -16.40 2.31 17.72
C ALA A 275 -17.14 1.42 16.70
N SER A 276 -17.68 2.01 15.62
CA SER A 276 -18.33 1.26 14.53
C SER A 276 -17.33 0.41 13.74
N LEU A 277 -16.17 0.97 13.39
CA LEU A 277 -15.06 0.23 12.75
C LEU A 277 -14.56 -0.92 13.63
N SER A 278 -14.47 -0.70 14.95
CA SER A 278 -14.09 -1.75 15.91
C SER A 278 -15.10 -2.89 15.95
N ARG A 279 -16.40 -2.57 16.09
CA ARG A 279 -17.48 -3.60 16.13
C ARG A 279 -17.54 -4.44 14.87
N SER A 280 -17.24 -3.86 13.74
CA SER A 280 -17.26 -4.53 12.43
C SER A 280 -15.96 -5.25 12.10
N ALA A 281 -14.91 -5.13 12.93
CA ALA A 281 -13.57 -5.62 12.66
C ALA A 281 -12.97 -5.07 11.34
N THR A 282 -13.37 -3.87 10.93
CA THR A 282 -12.83 -3.19 9.74
C THR A 282 -11.38 -2.78 9.98
N THR A 283 -10.51 -3.04 9.02
CA THR A 283 -9.10 -2.58 9.05
C THR A 283 -9.00 -1.14 8.55
N VAL A 284 -8.09 -0.35 9.12
CA VAL A 284 -7.71 0.96 8.59
C VAL A 284 -6.37 0.85 7.87
N CYS A 285 -6.23 1.50 6.71
CA CYS A 285 -4.95 1.67 6.05
C CYS A 285 -4.56 3.15 6.07
N SER A 286 -3.61 3.53 6.93
CA SER A 286 -3.05 4.88 6.95
C SER A 286 -1.91 5.00 5.95
N CYS A 287 -1.79 6.17 5.31
CA CYS A 287 -0.77 6.50 4.35
C CYS A 287 0.02 7.75 4.79
N PRO A 288 0.75 7.70 5.92
CA PRO A 288 1.25 8.89 6.62
C PRO A 288 2.11 9.82 5.76
N THR A 289 2.94 9.28 4.89
CA THR A 289 3.78 10.09 3.98
C THR A 289 2.97 10.82 2.91
N THR A 290 1.87 10.24 2.41
CA THR A 290 0.93 10.89 1.51
C THR A 290 0.06 11.89 2.27
N GLU A 291 -0.54 11.50 3.38
CA GLU A 291 -1.41 12.35 4.21
C GLU A 291 -0.68 13.63 4.63
N ARG A 292 0.61 13.53 4.99
CA ARG A 292 1.49 14.68 5.23
C ARG A 292 1.72 15.53 3.98
N ASN A 293 1.99 14.90 2.84
CA ASN A 293 2.31 15.59 1.59
C ASN A 293 1.11 16.36 1.03
N LEU A 294 -0.09 15.79 1.16
CA LEU A 294 -1.35 16.38 0.69
C LEU A 294 -2.02 17.28 1.71
N ALA A 295 -1.50 17.31 2.95
CA ALA A 295 -2.09 18.05 4.08
C ALA A 295 -3.52 17.60 4.42
N ASP A 296 -3.76 16.28 4.36
CA ASP A 296 -5.08 15.67 4.57
C ASP A 296 -5.51 15.76 6.05
N GLY A 297 -4.55 15.71 6.96
CA GLY A 297 -4.77 15.76 8.39
C GLY A 297 -3.96 14.70 9.13
N ILE A 298 -4.27 14.50 10.41
CA ILE A 298 -3.63 13.51 11.28
C ILE A 298 -4.70 12.54 11.77
N ILE A 299 -4.54 11.27 11.45
CA ILE A 299 -5.41 10.21 11.97
C ILE A 299 -5.25 10.09 13.49
N ALA A 300 -6.35 9.93 14.23
CA ALA A 300 -6.35 9.65 15.66
C ALA A 300 -5.94 8.18 15.94
N ALA A 301 -4.73 7.79 15.51
CA ALA A 301 -4.27 6.40 15.53
C ALA A 301 -4.22 5.83 16.95
N ASP A 302 -3.98 6.66 17.98
CA ASP A 302 -4.04 6.26 19.38
C ASP A 302 -5.44 5.79 19.80
N LEU A 303 -6.49 6.48 19.36
CA LEU A 303 -7.87 6.09 19.62
C LEU A 303 -8.27 4.84 18.82
N VAL A 304 -7.90 4.80 17.54
CA VAL A 304 -8.16 3.65 16.65
C VAL A 304 -7.54 2.37 17.22
N MET A 305 -6.26 2.40 17.58
CA MET A 305 -5.55 1.23 18.11
C MET A 305 -6.05 0.82 19.50
N ARG A 306 -6.47 1.77 20.38
CA ARG A 306 -7.07 1.46 21.69
C ARG A 306 -8.38 0.69 21.56
N GLN A 307 -9.11 0.85 20.46
CA GLN A 307 -10.32 0.09 20.16
C GLN A 307 -10.01 -1.26 19.47
N GLY A 308 -8.74 -1.66 19.37
CA GLY A 308 -8.32 -2.93 18.78
C GLY A 308 -8.39 -2.98 17.25
N ILE A 309 -8.56 -1.84 16.58
CA ILE A 309 -8.61 -1.77 15.12
C ILE A 309 -7.18 -1.90 14.57
N PRO A 310 -6.90 -2.85 13.67
CA PRO A 310 -5.61 -2.93 13.00
C PRO A 310 -5.38 -1.72 12.10
N ILE A 311 -4.16 -1.15 12.12
CA ILE A 311 -3.71 -0.16 11.14
C ILE A 311 -2.65 -0.79 10.26
N ALA A 312 -2.89 -0.83 8.95
CA ALA A 312 -1.90 -1.17 7.91
C ALA A 312 -1.30 0.12 7.32
N PHE A 313 -0.17 0.01 6.62
CA PHE A 313 0.44 1.14 5.90
C PHE A 313 0.32 1.01 4.39
N GLY A 314 0.17 2.18 3.73
CA GLY A 314 0.19 2.33 2.29
C GLY A 314 1.08 3.50 1.85
N SER A 315 1.78 3.38 0.72
CA SER A 315 2.54 4.46 0.11
C SER A 315 1.68 5.42 -0.72
N ASP A 316 0.49 4.99 -1.07
CA ASP A 316 -0.58 5.70 -1.76
C ASP A 316 -0.09 6.50 -2.98
N SER A 317 0.10 7.81 -2.88
CA SER A 317 0.49 8.72 -3.99
C SER A 317 1.96 8.61 -4.41
N GLN A 318 2.74 7.77 -3.75
CA GLN A 318 4.18 7.59 -3.98
C GLN A 318 4.99 8.88 -3.71
N ALA A 319 4.50 9.78 -2.87
CA ALA A 319 5.27 10.94 -2.42
C ALA A 319 6.62 10.48 -1.84
N GLN A 320 6.56 9.41 -1.04
CA GLN A 320 7.71 8.66 -0.55
C GLN A 320 7.36 7.16 -0.52
N ILE A 321 8.34 6.28 -0.74
CA ILE A 321 8.17 4.83 -0.63
C ILE A 321 9.16 4.33 0.42
N ASP A 322 8.74 4.33 1.67
CA ASP A 322 9.54 3.86 2.81
C ASP A 322 8.60 3.47 3.98
N PRO A 323 8.32 2.17 4.18
CA PRO A 323 7.42 1.74 5.25
C PRO A 323 7.90 2.09 6.68
N LEU A 324 9.21 2.27 6.87
CA LEU A 324 9.74 2.73 8.16
C LEU A 324 9.49 4.22 8.37
N GLU A 325 9.46 5.01 7.31
CA GLU A 325 9.07 6.41 7.39
C GLU A 325 7.57 6.54 7.69
N ASP A 326 6.71 5.74 7.04
CA ASP A 326 5.28 5.70 7.39
C ASP A 326 5.08 5.33 8.86
N ALA A 327 5.85 4.37 9.38
CA ALA A 327 5.82 4.00 10.79
C ALA A 327 6.23 5.16 11.73
N ARG A 328 7.29 5.91 11.37
CA ARG A 328 7.76 7.08 12.13
C ARG A 328 6.73 8.21 12.10
N GLU A 329 6.21 8.54 10.93
CA GLU A 329 5.27 9.64 10.73
C GLU A 329 3.95 9.39 11.46
N LEU A 330 3.41 8.16 11.47
CA LEU A 330 2.21 7.82 12.24
C LEU A 330 2.37 8.20 13.73
N GLU A 331 3.52 7.88 14.32
CA GLU A 331 3.81 8.22 15.72
C GLU A 331 4.21 9.69 15.88
N TYR A 332 5.03 10.26 14.97
CA TYR A 332 5.59 11.62 15.12
C TYR A 332 4.53 12.70 14.93
N HIS A 333 3.56 12.51 14.03
CA HIS A 333 2.44 13.43 13.90
C HIS A 333 1.65 13.54 15.21
N LEU A 334 1.36 12.41 15.84
CA LEU A 334 0.67 12.41 17.15
C LEU A 334 1.54 13.07 18.25
N ARG A 335 2.87 12.83 18.26
CA ARG A 335 3.76 13.50 19.22
C ARG A 335 3.70 15.02 19.10
N LEU A 336 3.72 15.54 17.88
CA LEU A 336 3.65 16.98 17.63
C LEU A 336 2.27 17.54 17.99
N GLU A 337 1.21 16.84 17.61
CA GLU A 337 -0.17 17.26 17.92
C GLU A 337 -0.45 17.25 19.42
N ARG A 338 -0.08 16.17 20.13
CA ARG A 338 -0.35 15.96 21.56
C ARG A 338 0.72 16.57 22.46
N GLN A 339 1.87 17.00 21.94
CA GLN A 339 3.04 17.47 22.69
C GLN A 339 3.53 16.45 23.73
N GLN A 340 3.47 15.17 23.39
CA GLN A 340 3.87 14.04 24.23
C GLN A 340 4.72 13.05 23.43
N ARG A 341 5.52 12.22 24.12
CA ARG A 341 6.34 11.17 23.50
C ARG A 341 5.66 9.82 23.65
N ALA A 342 5.97 8.91 22.70
CA ALA A 342 5.57 7.51 22.74
C ALA A 342 4.04 7.34 22.92
N ILE A 343 3.25 8.03 22.10
CA ILE A 343 1.79 8.05 22.18
C ILE A 343 1.20 6.64 21.95
N LEU A 344 1.77 5.91 21.00
CA LEU A 344 1.30 4.57 20.63
C LEU A 344 1.95 3.45 21.45
N ASP A 345 2.76 3.76 22.49
CA ASP A 345 3.46 2.75 23.28
C ASP A 345 2.49 1.96 24.18
N GLN A 346 1.82 2.59 25.08
CA GLN A 346 1.03 1.94 26.14
C GLN A 346 -0.34 1.41 25.67
N ILE A 347 -0.40 0.73 24.54
CA ILE A 347 -1.62 0.12 24.01
C ILE A 347 -1.46 -1.41 24.04
N GLY A 348 -2.15 -2.08 24.96
CA GLY A 348 -1.98 -3.53 25.17
C GLY A 348 -0.57 -3.91 25.65
N ASN A 349 -0.09 -5.09 25.26
CA ASN A 349 1.17 -5.68 25.75
C ASN A 349 2.34 -5.56 24.77
N GLN A 350 2.19 -4.84 23.66
CA GLN A 350 3.24 -4.67 22.66
C GLN A 350 4.07 -3.41 22.93
N THR A 351 5.36 -3.47 22.59
CA THR A 351 6.21 -2.27 22.55
C THR A 351 5.81 -1.39 21.35
N LEU A 352 6.12 -0.10 21.43
CA LEU A 352 5.89 0.84 20.33
C LEU A 352 6.49 0.33 18.99
N ALA A 353 7.75 -0.11 19.01
CA ALA A 353 8.43 -0.56 17.82
C ALA A 353 7.79 -1.83 17.22
N SER A 354 7.38 -2.79 18.06
CA SER A 354 6.68 -3.99 17.59
C SER A 354 5.34 -3.66 16.94
N ARG A 355 4.58 -2.76 17.56
CA ARG A 355 3.29 -2.29 17.04
C ARG A 355 3.42 -1.65 15.67
N LEU A 356 4.36 -0.72 15.51
CA LEU A 356 4.62 -0.04 14.24
C LEU A 356 5.15 -1.01 13.17
N PHE A 357 5.96 -1.98 13.58
CA PHE A 357 6.44 -3.04 12.68
C PHE A 357 5.30 -3.96 12.20
N ASP A 358 4.34 -4.28 13.08
CA ASP A 358 3.15 -5.06 12.72
C ASP A 358 2.24 -4.28 11.74
N CYS A 359 2.14 -2.95 11.86
CA CYS A 359 1.46 -2.11 10.86
C CYS A 359 2.10 -2.23 9.46
N ALA A 360 3.43 -2.29 9.41
CA ALA A 360 4.19 -2.41 8.17
C ALA A 360 4.26 -3.85 7.62
N THR A 361 3.75 -4.85 8.33
CA THR A 361 3.89 -6.28 7.98
C THR A 361 2.56 -7.02 8.06
N ILE A 362 2.22 -7.59 9.23
CA ILE A 362 1.11 -8.52 9.41
C ILE A 362 -0.26 -7.86 9.17
N HIS A 363 -0.44 -6.59 9.56
CA HIS A 363 -1.72 -5.91 9.35
C HIS A 363 -1.96 -5.66 7.86
N GLY A 364 -0.92 -5.28 7.11
CA GLY A 364 -1.01 -5.15 5.65
C GLY A 364 -1.29 -6.49 4.96
N ALA A 365 -0.65 -7.58 5.41
CA ALA A 365 -0.91 -8.91 4.87
C ALA A 365 -2.36 -9.34 5.10
N ASN A 366 -2.90 -9.11 6.30
CA ASN A 366 -4.29 -9.42 6.62
C ASN A 366 -5.27 -8.57 5.79
N ALA A 367 -5.01 -7.25 5.64
CA ALA A 367 -5.82 -6.34 4.81
C ALA A 367 -5.91 -6.80 3.35
N LEU A 368 -4.86 -7.44 2.84
CA LEU A 368 -4.79 -7.96 1.48
C LEU A 368 -5.22 -9.43 1.36
N GLY A 369 -5.60 -10.08 2.44
CA GLY A 369 -5.97 -11.50 2.43
C GLY A 369 -4.80 -12.45 2.13
N ILE A 370 -3.56 -12.04 2.45
CA ILE A 370 -2.36 -12.85 2.20
C ILE A 370 -2.24 -13.95 3.26
N ALA A 371 -2.13 -15.19 2.80
CA ALA A 371 -1.94 -16.34 3.68
C ALA A 371 -0.58 -16.29 4.41
N PRO A 372 -0.52 -16.68 5.68
CA PRO A 372 0.74 -16.74 6.42
C PRO A 372 1.69 -17.84 5.90
N GLY A 373 2.96 -17.76 6.32
CA GLY A 373 3.95 -18.80 6.01
C GLY A 373 4.60 -18.68 4.63
N LEU A 374 4.53 -17.50 4.01
CA LEU A 374 5.28 -17.18 2.79
C LEU A 374 6.72 -16.82 3.13
N ALA A 375 7.66 -17.19 2.26
CA ALA A 375 9.06 -16.84 2.40
C ALA A 375 9.35 -15.47 1.78
N ASP A 376 8.84 -14.43 2.40
CA ASP A 376 8.96 -13.02 2.05
C ASP A 376 9.72 -12.31 3.18
N PHE A 377 10.98 -11.93 2.94
CA PHE A 377 11.89 -11.44 3.96
C PHE A 377 12.81 -10.35 3.41
N PHE A 378 13.36 -9.54 4.30
CA PHE A 378 14.51 -8.70 3.99
C PHE A 378 15.62 -8.86 5.03
N THR A 379 16.84 -8.49 4.65
CA THR A 379 17.99 -8.48 5.57
C THR A 379 18.41 -7.05 5.89
N VAL A 380 18.83 -6.86 7.15
CA VAL A 380 19.47 -5.63 7.63
C VAL A 380 20.94 -5.92 7.88
N ASP A 381 21.80 -5.02 7.40
CA ASP A 381 23.24 -5.03 7.68
C ASP A 381 23.50 -4.61 9.12
N LEU A 382 23.97 -5.53 9.94
CA LEU A 382 24.26 -5.27 11.36
C LEU A 382 25.48 -4.36 11.58
N ASP A 383 26.30 -4.12 10.56
CA ASP A 383 27.43 -3.19 10.59
C ASP A 383 27.06 -1.78 10.12
N ASP A 384 25.78 -1.53 9.73
CA ASP A 384 25.37 -0.21 9.28
C ASP A 384 25.47 0.83 10.40
N VAL A 385 26.00 2.01 10.03
CA VAL A 385 26.24 3.10 10.99
C VAL A 385 24.98 3.61 11.65
N SER A 386 23.80 3.50 11.02
CA SER A 386 22.53 3.97 11.54
C SER A 386 22.03 3.18 12.76
N ILE A 387 22.53 1.95 12.94
CA ILE A 387 22.19 1.05 14.03
C ILE A 387 23.42 0.62 14.86
N ALA A 388 24.55 1.31 14.69
CA ALA A 388 25.77 1.01 15.42
C ALA A 388 25.54 1.03 16.95
N GLY A 389 26.10 0.07 17.65
CA GLY A 389 25.90 -0.11 19.09
C GLY A 389 24.62 -0.87 19.48
N HIS A 390 23.93 -1.45 18.48
CA HIS A 390 22.74 -2.25 18.76
C HIS A 390 22.98 -3.42 19.72
N SER A 391 21.97 -3.74 20.50
CA SER A 391 21.85 -5.02 21.21
C SER A 391 20.64 -5.79 20.66
N GLY A 392 20.54 -7.09 20.93
CA GLY A 392 19.35 -7.86 20.49
C GLY A 392 18.01 -7.29 21.00
N LYS A 393 18.02 -6.56 22.11
CA LYS A 393 16.82 -5.92 22.68
C LYS A 393 16.47 -4.60 22.01
N ASP A 394 17.48 -3.84 21.55
CA ASP A 394 17.29 -2.50 20.99
C ASP A 394 17.22 -2.51 19.46
N LEU A 395 17.49 -3.64 18.83
CA LEU A 395 17.58 -3.72 17.36
C LEU A 395 16.24 -3.37 16.68
N LEU A 396 15.10 -3.82 17.21
CA LEU A 396 13.79 -3.46 16.61
C LEU A 396 13.46 -1.97 16.77
N PRO A 397 13.58 -1.35 17.96
CA PRO A 397 13.49 0.11 18.09
C PRO A 397 14.45 0.87 17.16
N LEU A 398 15.71 0.44 17.03
CA LEU A 398 16.65 1.05 16.09
C LEU A 398 16.22 0.85 14.62
N THR A 399 15.73 -0.34 14.26
CA THR A 399 15.19 -0.60 12.93
C THR A 399 14.04 0.35 12.60
N VAL A 400 13.07 0.51 13.49
CA VAL A 400 11.91 1.37 13.24
C VAL A 400 12.29 2.86 13.23
N PHE A 401 13.07 3.33 14.23
CA PHE A 401 13.25 4.77 14.44
C PHE A 401 14.55 5.36 13.90
N SER A 402 15.55 4.53 13.56
CA SER A 402 16.88 5.01 13.20
C SER A 402 17.44 4.43 11.91
N LEU A 403 16.95 3.26 11.48
CA LEU A 403 17.52 2.55 10.33
C LEU A 403 17.49 3.42 9.08
N ASN A 404 18.62 3.47 8.39
CA ASN A 404 18.69 4.02 7.05
C ASN A 404 18.31 2.94 6.01
N ARG A 405 17.58 3.32 4.96
CA ARG A 405 17.21 2.40 3.88
C ARG A 405 18.40 1.66 3.27
N SER A 406 19.58 2.29 3.22
CA SER A 406 20.82 1.68 2.74
C SER A 406 21.27 0.44 3.54
N ALA A 407 20.81 0.29 4.77
CA ALA A 407 21.07 -0.89 5.60
C ALA A 407 20.26 -2.12 5.17
N ILE A 408 19.20 -1.96 4.38
CA ILE A 408 18.45 -3.06 3.77
C ILE A 408 19.27 -3.58 2.59
N ARG A 409 19.72 -4.83 2.69
CA ARG A 409 20.70 -5.38 1.74
C ARG A 409 20.11 -6.39 0.78
N ASP A 410 19.34 -7.32 1.29
CA ASP A 410 18.79 -8.39 0.47
C ASP A 410 17.28 -8.45 0.68
N VAL A 411 16.54 -8.77 -0.37
CA VAL A 411 15.08 -8.94 -0.30
C VAL A 411 14.70 -10.24 -0.98
N MET A 412 13.95 -11.07 -0.27
CA MET A 412 13.43 -12.35 -0.73
C MET A 412 11.92 -12.24 -0.92
N VAL A 413 11.44 -12.64 -2.07
CA VAL A 413 10.01 -12.76 -2.37
C VAL A 413 9.72 -14.19 -2.83
N ASN A 414 8.75 -14.82 -2.18
CA ASN A 414 8.35 -16.19 -2.52
C ASN A 414 9.55 -17.16 -2.56
N GLY A 415 10.47 -17.03 -1.59
CA GLY A 415 11.67 -17.86 -1.47
C GLY A 415 12.79 -17.55 -2.46
N ARG A 416 12.68 -16.49 -3.27
CA ARG A 416 13.69 -16.07 -4.24
C ARG A 416 14.27 -14.72 -3.88
N TRP A 417 15.59 -14.62 -3.87
CA TRP A 417 16.28 -13.34 -3.70
C TRP A 417 16.09 -12.48 -4.94
N VAL A 418 15.36 -11.37 -4.82
CA VAL A 418 15.11 -10.39 -5.90
C VAL A 418 16.01 -9.16 -5.78
N VAL A 419 16.46 -8.84 -4.57
CA VAL A 419 17.50 -7.82 -4.31
C VAL A 419 18.65 -8.50 -3.59
N ARG A 420 19.90 -8.21 -3.99
CA ARG A 420 21.13 -8.69 -3.34
C ARG A 420 22.08 -7.52 -3.19
N ASP A 421 22.66 -7.37 -1.97
CA ASP A 421 23.58 -6.29 -1.64
C ASP A 421 23.06 -4.90 -2.04
N GLY A 422 21.76 -4.65 -1.85
CA GLY A 422 21.10 -3.38 -2.15
C GLY A 422 20.88 -3.12 -3.64
N LYS A 423 21.03 -4.14 -4.51
CA LYS A 423 20.89 -4.00 -5.96
C LYS A 423 19.86 -4.97 -6.52
N HIS A 424 19.03 -4.47 -7.42
CA HIS A 424 18.13 -5.29 -8.23
C HIS A 424 18.74 -5.48 -9.63
N PRO A 425 18.67 -6.68 -10.23
CA PRO A 425 19.33 -6.96 -11.53
C PRO A 425 18.86 -6.07 -12.69
N LEU A 426 17.61 -5.63 -12.68
CA LEU A 426 17.00 -4.78 -13.71
C LEU A 426 17.01 -3.27 -13.36
N GLN A 427 17.69 -2.86 -12.29
CA GLN A 427 17.59 -1.49 -11.76
C GLN A 427 17.98 -0.42 -12.79
N GLU A 428 19.10 -0.59 -13.48
CA GLU A 428 19.60 0.40 -14.46
C GLU A 428 18.64 0.53 -15.66
N GLU A 429 18.13 -0.58 -16.15
CA GLU A 429 17.19 -0.61 -17.27
C GLU A 429 15.87 0.07 -16.87
N ILE A 430 15.31 -0.28 -15.70
CA ILE A 430 14.05 0.31 -15.20
C ILE A 430 14.18 1.82 -15.03
N VAL A 431 15.25 2.28 -14.38
CA VAL A 431 15.52 3.71 -14.19
C VAL A 431 15.66 4.44 -15.52
N SER A 432 16.37 3.85 -16.49
CA SER A 432 16.53 4.43 -17.82
C SER A 432 15.19 4.59 -18.55
N ARG A 433 14.34 3.55 -18.54
CA ARG A 433 12.98 3.57 -19.14
C ARG A 433 12.09 4.60 -18.48
N TYR A 434 12.07 4.62 -17.14
CA TYR A 434 11.32 5.60 -16.39
C TYR A 434 11.75 7.05 -16.70
N ASN A 435 13.05 7.32 -16.82
CA ASN A 435 13.56 8.64 -17.17
C ASN A 435 13.07 9.08 -18.56
N LEU A 436 13.06 8.18 -19.54
CA LEU A 436 12.53 8.46 -20.88
C LEU A 436 11.02 8.81 -20.81
N LEU A 437 10.24 8.02 -20.06
CA LEU A 437 8.82 8.29 -19.83
C LEU A 437 8.61 9.64 -19.14
N HIS A 438 9.33 9.90 -18.07
CA HIS A 438 9.24 11.17 -17.33
C HIS A 438 9.56 12.37 -18.24
N HIS A 439 10.60 12.27 -19.09
CA HIS A 439 10.91 13.30 -20.06
C HIS A 439 9.83 13.45 -21.14
N LYS A 440 9.22 12.36 -21.63
CA LYS A 440 8.10 12.38 -22.59
C LYS A 440 6.95 13.20 -22.05
N LEU A 441 6.57 12.98 -20.78
CA LEU A 441 5.40 13.65 -20.17
C LEU A 441 5.61 15.12 -19.81
N TRP A 442 6.84 15.48 -19.38
CA TRP A 442 7.12 16.80 -18.80
C TRP A 442 7.98 17.69 -19.67
N ARG A 443 8.35 17.27 -20.91
CA ARG A 443 9.05 18.14 -21.88
C ARG A 443 8.15 19.31 -22.29
N GLY A 444 8.68 20.53 -22.11
CA GLY A 444 8.00 21.79 -22.48
C GLY A 444 7.27 22.49 -21.34
N ARG A 445 7.32 21.97 -20.13
CA ARG A 445 6.82 22.62 -18.91
C ARG A 445 7.95 22.84 -17.90
N CYS A 446 9.05 23.46 -18.32
CA CYS A 446 9.92 24.15 -17.36
C CYS A 446 9.25 25.48 -17.00
N PRO A 447 9.21 25.85 -15.70
CA PRO A 447 8.62 27.09 -15.24
C PRO A 447 9.34 28.31 -15.83
#